data_3c4584d3967550cec2e49caf043df6d9
#
_entry.id   3c4584d3967550cec2e49caf043df6d9
#
_cell.length_a   1.000
_cell.length_b   1.000
_cell.length_c   1.000
_cell.angle_alpha   90.00
_cell.angle_beta   90.00
_cell.angle_gamma   90.00
#
_symmetry.space_group_name_H-M   'P 1'
#
loop_
_entity.id
_entity.type
_entity.pdbx_description
1 polymer ?
#
loop_
_entity_poly.entity_id
_entity_poly.type
_entity_poly.pdbx_seq_one_letter_code
_entity_poly.pdbx_strand_id
1 'polypeptide(L)' 'MTDILLNGAPAQAAGTVTDLVAELIGRDIGQDGTATDGSPLGIAVAVNAVVVPRSRWGDAALTDGDEVEVLTAVQGG' A
#
# COMPACT_ATOMS: atom_id res chain seq x y z
N MET A 1 7.94 -14.46 -3.21
CA MET A 1 7.76 -13.09 -2.68
C MET A 1 8.57 -12.11 -3.49
N THR A 2 8.11 -10.90 -3.54
CA THR A 2 8.73 -9.83 -4.33
C THR A 2 9.61 -8.97 -3.43
N ASP A 3 10.85 -8.74 -3.83
CA ASP A 3 11.76 -7.88 -3.08
C ASP A 3 11.57 -6.44 -3.51
N ILE A 4 11.21 -5.59 -2.55
CA ILE A 4 10.97 -4.17 -2.80
C ILE A 4 11.79 -3.32 -1.81
N LEU A 5 11.83 -2.03 -2.07
CA LEU A 5 12.26 -1.05 -1.09
C LEU A 5 11.03 -0.37 -0.54
N LEU A 6 10.80 -0.52 0.76
CA LEU A 6 9.65 0.08 1.43
C LEU A 6 10.16 1.21 2.31
N ASN A 7 9.80 2.44 1.94
CA ASN A 7 10.27 3.63 2.65
C ASN A 7 11.79 3.65 2.80
N GLY A 8 12.49 3.22 1.75
CA GLY A 8 13.94 3.19 1.70
C GLY A 8 14.61 1.99 2.34
N ALA A 9 13.85 1.05 2.88
CA ALA A 9 14.39 -0.14 3.52
C ALA A 9 14.00 -1.40 2.75
N PRO A 10 14.89 -2.40 2.66
CA PRO A 10 14.53 -3.66 2.02
C PRO A 10 13.35 -4.34 2.70
N ALA A 11 12.42 -4.82 1.92
CA ALA A 11 11.25 -5.51 2.41
C ALA A 11 10.78 -6.52 1.38
N GLN A 12 9.91 -7.43 1.79
CA GLN A 12 9.27 -8.38 0.90
C GLN A 12 7.77 -8.16 0.91
N ALA A 13 7.19 -8.26 -0.26
CA ALA A 13 5.75 -8.11 -0.43
C ALA A 13 5.23 -9.20 -1.34
N ALA A 14 3.95 -9.45 -1.28
CA ALA A 14 3.29 -10.40 -2.17
C ALA A 14 2.08 -9.71 -2.78
N GLY A 15 1.87 -9.91 -4.07
CA GLY A 15 0.66 -9.44 -4.75
C GLY A 15 0.68 -7.97 -5.11
N THR A 16 -0.33 -7.25 -4.67
CA THR A 16 -0.59 -5.88 -5.09
C THR A 16 -0.34 -4.88 -3.95
N VAL A 17 -0.50 -3.60 -4.28
CA VAL A 17 -0.44 -2.53 -3.26
C VAL A 17 -1.49 -2.77 -2.17
N THR A 18 -2.69 -3.24 -2.54
CA THR A 18 -3.71 -3.57 -1.54
C THR A 18 -3.20 -4.61 -0.55
N ASP A 19 -2.55 -5.65 -1.04
CA ASP A 19 -2.02 -6.71 -0.17
C ASP A 19 -0.94 -6.18 0.76
N LEU A 20 -0.06 -5.33 0.24
CA LEU A 20 1.00 -4.72 1.02
C LEU A 20 0.43 -3.85 2.14
N VAL A 21 -0.51 -2.98 1.81
CA VAL A 21 -1.11 -2.07 2.79
C VAL A 21 -1.88 -2.86 3.85
N ALA A 22 -2.63 -3.87 3.43
CA ALA A 22 -3.36 -4.73 4.37
C ALA A 22 -2.43 -5.38 5.38
N GLU A 23 -1.27 -5.85 4.92
CA GLU A 23 -0.28 -6.45 5.80
C GLU A 23 0.31 -5.43 6.77
N LEU A 24 0.61 -4.22 6.28
CA LEU A 24 1.22 -3.17 7.11
C LEU A 24 0.30 -2.72 8.23
N ILE A 25 -0.99 -2.61 7.97
CA ILE A 25 -1.94 -2.11 8.96
C ILE A 25 -2.68 -3.23 9.69
N GLY A 26 -2.51 -4.48 9.28
CA GLY A 26 -3.18 -5.61 9.89
C GLY A 26 -4.68 -5.62 9.68
N ARG A 27 -5.18 -5.02 8.60
CA ARG A 27 -6.60 -4.95 8.28
C ARG A 27 -6.86 -5.46 6.88
N ASP A 28 -8.04 -6.01 6.68
CA ASP A 28 -8.51 -6.33 5.34
C ASP A 28 -8.91 -5.05 4.61
N ILE A 29 -8.54 -4.97 3.34
CA ILE A 29 -8.82 -3.81 2.51
C ILE A 29 -9.60 -4.26 1.28
N GLY A 30 -10.71 -3.56 1.01
CA GLY A 30 -11.48 -3.76 -0.19
C GLY A 30 -10.73 -3.26 -1.42
N GLN A 31 -11.20 -3.64 -2.60
CA GLN A 31 -10.54 -3.26 -3.85
C GLN A 31 -10.62 -1.76 -4.14
N ASP A 32 -11.52 -1.06 -3.50
CA ASP A 32 -11.64 0.39 -3.62
C ASP A 32 -10.67 1.15 -2.71
N GLY A 33 -9.80 0.43 -1.97
CA GLY A 33 -8.82 1.05 -1.10
C GLY A 33 -9.35 1.46 0.26
N THR A 34 -10.55 1.02 0.64
CA THR A 34 -11.07 1.24 1.99
C THR A 34 -10.97 -0.04 2.79
N ALA A 35 -10.87 0.09 4.12
CA ALA A 35 -10.94 -1.06 4.99
C ALA A 35 -12.30 -1.74 4.87
N THR A 36 -12.33 -3.05 5.03
CA THR A 36 -13.59 -3.79 4.88
C THR A 36 -14.63 -3.44 5.94
N ASP A 37 -14.20 -2.83 7.04
CA ASP A 37 -15.12 -2.32 8.06
C ASP A 37 -15.71 -0.95 7.70
N GLY A 38 -15.38 -0.42 6.51
CA GLY A 38 -15.87 0.87 6.05
C GLY A 38 -15.10 2.07 6.55
N SER A 39 -14.09 1.89 7.38
CA SER A 39 -13.31 3.00 7.91
C SER A 39 -12.41 3.60 6.82
N PRO A 40 -12.32 4.93 6.71
CA PRO A 40 -11.39 5.53 5.77
C PRO A 40 -9.94 5.26 6.21
N LEU A 41 -9.08 5.05 5.23
CA LEU A 41 -7.65 4.85 5.46
C LEU A 41 -6.92 6.16 5.19
N GLY A 42 -6.21 6.67 6.17
CA GLY A 42 -5.35 7.84 6.02
C GLY A 42 -3.98 7.45 5.44
N ILE A 43 -3.98 6.75 4.32
CA ILE A 43 -2.76 6.19 3.73
C ILE A 43 -2.63 6.63 2.28
N ALA A 44 -1.43 7.06 1.91
CA ALA A 44 -1.06 7.34 0.54
C ALA A 44 0.10 6.42 0.15
N VAL A 45 0.07 5.92 -1.07
CA VAL A 45 1.09 5.01 -1.59
C VAL A 45 1.63 5.55 -2.90
N ALA A 46 2.94 5.55 -3.05
CA ALA A 46 3.61 5.82 -4.31
C ALA A 46 4.52 4.64 -4.66
N VAL A 47 4.54 4.29 -5.93
CA VAL A 47 5.42 3.24 -6.45
C VAL A 47 6.30 3.87 -7.52
N ASN A 48 7.62 3.76 -7.34
CA ASN A 48 8.60 4.37 -8.24
C ASN A 48 8.31 5.86 -8.49
N ALA A 49 8.01 6.58 -7.40
CA ALA A 49 7.71 8.01 -7.39
C ALA A 49 6.38 8.39 -8.07
N VAL A 50 5.53 7.43 -8.36
CA VAL A 50 4.21 7.68 -8.95
C VAL A 50 3.14 7.34 -7.93
N VAL A 51 2.30 8.31 -7.59
CA VAL A 51 1.20 8.10 -6.65
C VAL A 51 0.20 7.10 -7.22
N VAL A 52 -0.15 6.10 -6.42
CA VAL A 52 -1.15 5.10 -6.80
C VAL A 52 -2.46 5.44 -6.10
N PRO A 53 -3.49 5.87 -6.85
CA PRO A 53 -4.80 6.14 -6.25
C PRO A 53 -5.36 4.89 -5.59
N ARG A 54 -6.11 5.06 -4.51
CA ARG A 54 -6.71 3.94 -3.79
C ARG A 54 -7.53 3.03 -4.69
N SER A 55 -8.25 3.60 -5.64
CA SER A 55 -9.05 2.83 -6.59
C SER A 55 -8.21 1.93 -7.49
N ARG A 56 -6.89 2.13 -7.52
CA ARG A 56 -5.97 1.34 -8.34
C ARG A 56 -5.09 0.39 -7.52
N TRP A 57 -5.20 0.41 -6.21
CA TRP A 57 -4.35 -0.44 -5.36
C TRP A 57 -4.50 -1.92 -5.69
N GLY A 58 -5.71 -2.36 -6.00
CA GLY A 58 -5.96 -3.76 -6.33
C GLY A 58 -5.41 -4.18 -7.70
N ASP A 59 -5.14 -3.21 -8.57
CA ASP A 59 -4.59 -3.46 -9.90
C ASP A 59 -3.08 -3.20 -9.98
N ALA A 60 -2.50 -2.66 -8.93
CA ALA A 60 -1.09 -2.29 -8.91
C ALA A 60 -0.24 -3.44 -8.38
N ALA A 61 0.14 -4.35 -9.26
CA ALA A 61 1.01 -5.47 -8.91
C ALA A 61 2.42 -4.98 -8.62
N LEU A 62 3.01 -5.50 -7.55
CA LEU A 62 4.38 -5.16 -7.16
C LEU A 62 5.35 -6.10 -7.86
N THR A 63 6.50 -5.56 -8.27
CA THR A 63 7.56 -6.31 -8.94
C THR A 63 8.89 -6.09 -8.23
N ASP A 64 9.82 -7.02 -8.46
CA ASP A 64 11.16 -6.94 -7.84
C ASP A 64 11.82 -5.60 -8.18
N GLY A 65 12.36 -4.96 -7.18
CA GLY A 65 13.06 -3.69 -7.33
C GLY A 65 12.17 -2.46 -7.25
N ASP A 66 10.86 -2.63 -7.08
CA ASP A 66 9.97 -1.48 -6.92
C ASP A 66 10.32 -0.70 -5.65
N GLU A 67 10.35 0.62 -5.80
CA GLU A 67 10.49 1.54 -4.68
C GLU A 67 9.11 2.00 -4.25
N VAL A 68 8.68 1.56 -3.08
CA VAL A 68 7.34 1.83 -2.57
C VAL A 68 7.42 2.77 -1.39
N GLU A 69 6.68 3.84 -1.43
CA GLU A 69 6.54 4.77 -0.30
C GLU A 69 5.12 4.70 0.22
N VAL A 70 5.01 4.47 1.52
CA VAL A 70 3.72 4.44 2.19
C VAL A 70 3.72 5.53 3.26
N LEU A 71 2.81 6.48 3.11
CA LEU A 71 2.65 7.57 4.05
C LEU A 71 1.33 7.39 4.78
N THR A 72 1.39 7.42 6.10
CA THR A 72 0.18 7.39 6.91
C THR A 72 -0.13 8.79 7.37
N ALA A 73 -1.35 9.25 7.08
CA ALA A 73 -1.79 10.53 7.59
C ALA A 73 -2.09 10.36 9.08
N VAL A 74 -1.45 11.21 9.89
CA VAL A 74 -1.83 11.29 11.28
C VAL A 74 -3.15 12.04 11.34
N GLN A 75 -4.20 11.34 11.73
CA GLN A 75 -5.47 11.99 11.98
C GLN A 75 -5.31 12.74 13.30
N GLY A 76 -5.06 14.02 13.21
CA GLY A 76 -4.77 14.86 14.35
C GLY A 76 -5.99 15.18 15.19
N GLY A 77 -6.78 14.27 15.36
CA GLY A 77 -7.94 14.52 16.19
C GLY A 77 -9.11 13.78 15.71
#